data_ea6a4a6d2a187652d19ffe2c9a0e8e1c
#
_entry.id   ea6a4a6d2a187652d19ffe2c9a0e8e1c
#
_cell.length_a   1.000
_cell.length_b   1.000
_cell.length_c   1.000
_cell.angle_alpha   90.00
_cell.angle_beta   90.00
_cell.angle_gamma   90.00
#
_symmetry.space_group_name_H-M   'P 1'
#
loop_
_entity.id
_entity.type
_entity.pdbx_description
1 polymer ?
#
loop_
_entity_poly.entity_id
_entity_poly.type
_entity_poly.pdbx_seq_one_letter_code
_entity_poly.pdbx_strand_id
1 'polypeptide(L)'
;MLTEKQLTIRRQHIGASESPAICGVSPWQTAADIYWRKVSDIADDEPNEAMMTGHRLEKPLIEFACEEFNLAGLRRNQFRVSKDEPLLSATFDALGDGVAVECKYVSAAGAQHWGEPDRKSV
;
A
#
# COMPACT_ATOMS: atom_id res chain seq x y z
N MET A 1 3.79 -7.51 -5.43
CA MET A 1 3.93 -6.93 -6.79
C MET A 1 2.62 -7.04 -7.54
N LEU A 2 2.19 -5.98 -8.15
CA LEU A 2 0.93 -5.96 -8.89
C LEU A 2 1.10 -6.65 -10.26
N THR A 3 0.09 -7.42 -10.67
CA THR A 3 0.02 -7.98 -12.02
C THR A 3 -0.34 -6.89 -13.03
N GLU A 4 -0.10 -7.12 -14.32
CA GLU A 4 -0.50 -6.19 -15.39
C GLU A 4 -2.00 -5.86 -15.35
N LYS A 5 -2.82 -6.88 -15.09
CA LYS A 5 -4.27 -6.71 -14.95
C LYS A 5 -4.61 -5.80 -13.78
N GLN A 6 -3.96 -5.97 -12.64
CA GLN A 6 -4.14 -5.10 -11.47
C GLN A 6 -3.68 -3.68 -11.74
N LEU A 7 -2.58 -3.49 -12.46
CA LEU A 7 -2.10 -2.17 -12.86
C LEU A 7 -3.09 -1.47 -13.79
N THR A 8 -3.65 -2.18 -14.77
CA THR A 8 -4.66 -1.65 -15.67
C THR A 8 -5.92 -1.22 -14.92
N ILE A 9 -6.41 -2.06 -14.02
CA ILE A 9 -7.58 -1.74 -13.18
C ILE A 9 -7.26 -0.57 -12.25
N ARG A 10 -6.08 -0.51 -11.68
CA ARG A 10 -5.65 0.55 -10.78
C ARG A 10 -5.65 1.93 -11.43
N ARG A 11 -5.42 2.04 -12.73
CA ARG A 11 -5.54 3.31 -13.47
C ARG A 11 -6.96 3.86 -13.51
N GLN A 12 -7.96 3.02 -13.33
CA GLN A 12 -9.38 3.38 -13.34
C GLN A 12 -9.91 3.75 -11.95
N HIS A 13 -9.10 3.59 -10.92
CA HIS A 13 -9.48 3.81 -9.51
C HIS A 13 -8.46 4.70 -8.80
N ILE A 14 -8.87 5.25 -7.67
CA ILE A 14 -7.99 5.93 -6.72
C ILE A 14 -7.55 4.90 -5.69
N GLY A 15 -6.25 4.61 -5.64
CA GLY A 15 -5.67 3.69 -4.66
C GLY A 15 -5.46 4.36 -3.30
N ALA A 16 -5.52 3.59 -2.24
CA ALA A 16 -5.31 4.09 -0.88
C ALA A 16 -3.95 4.78 -0.71
N SER A 17 -2.90 4.26 -1.36
CA SER A 17 -1.56 4.85 -1.34
C SER A 17 -1.46 6.22 -2.04
N GLU A 18 -2.43 6.57 -2.85
CA GLU A 18 -2.49 7.83 -3.60
C GLU A 18 -3.25 8.93 -2.82
N SER A 19 -3.97 8.56 -1.78
CA SER A 19 -4.81 9.49 -1.03
C SER A 19 -4.05 10.68 -0.42
N PRO A 20 -2.83 10.53 0.12
CA PRO A 20 -2.08 11.70 0.62
C PRO A 20 -1.79 12.75 -0.46
N ALA A 21 -1.46 12.32 -1.69
CA ALA A 21 -1.22 13.22 -2.80
C ALA A 21 -2.50 13.94 -3.22
N ILE A 22 -3.62 13.22 -3.32
CA ILE A 22 -4.92 13.78 -3.70
C ILE A 22 -5.41 14.77 -2.65
N CYS A 23 -5.19 14.50 -1.37
CA CYS A 23 -5.54 15.40 -0.27
C CYS A 23 -4.55 16.56 -0.07
N GLY A 24 -3.48 16.64 -0.85
CA GLY A 24 -2.51 17.73 -0.79
C GLY A 24 -1.57 17.68 0.41
N VAL A 25 -1.43 16.52 1.07
CA VAL A 25 -0.58 16.35 2.27
C VAL A 25 0.68 15.54 2.01
N SER A 26 0.86 15.00 0.80
CA SER A 26 2.07 14.28 0.44
C SER A 26 3.23 15.25 0.19
N PRO A 27 4.41 15.02 0.80
CA PRO A 27 5.60 15.81 0.49
C PRO A 27 6.28 15.43 -0.82
N TRP A 28 5.89 14.32 -1.45
CA TRP A 28 6.55 13.77 -2.64
C TRP A 28 5.75 13.89 -3.93
N GLN A 29 4.43 13.93 -3.84
CA GLN A 29 3.55 13.91 -5.00
C GLN A 29 2.38 14.86 -4.82
N THR A 30 1.89 15.38 -5.94
CA THR A 30 0.68 16.23 -5.98
C THR A 30 -0.49 15.46 -6.60
N ALA A 31 -1.69 15.99 -6.45
CA ALA A 31 -2.88 15.45 -7.13
C ALA A 31 -2.70 15.46 -8.66
N ALA A 32 -2.05 16.49 -9.21
CA ALA A 32 -1.74 16.58 -10.63
C ALA A 32 -0.81 15.44 -11.09
N ASP A 33 0.19 15.09 -10.30
CA ASP A 33 1.09 13.97 -10.61
C ASP A 33 0.32 12.65 -10.72
N ILE A 34 -0.62 12.41 -9.81
CA ILE A 34 -1.48 11.23 -9.83
C ILE A 34 -2.37 11.23 -11.08
N TYR A 35 -2.99 12.36 -11.40
CA TYR A 35 -3.82 12.50 -12.59
C TYR A 35 -3.04 12.16 -13.87
N TRP A 36 -1.90 12.79 -14.07
CA TRP A 36 -1.08 12.56 -15.27
C TRP A 36 -0.59 11.12 -15.39
N ARG A 37 -0.24 10.50 -14.29
CA ARG A 37 0.16 9.09 -14.27
C ARG A 37 -0.97 8.16 -14.71
N LYS A 38 -2.22 8.49 -14.36
CA LYS A 38 -3.39 7.67 -14.72
C LYS A 38 -3.84 7.84 -16.18
N VAL A 39 -3.71 9.03 -16.74
CA VAL A 39 -4.19 9.35 -18.10
C VAL A 39 -3.10 9.25 -19.17
N SER A 40 -1.84 9.16 -18.77
CA SER A 40 -0.69 9.07 -19.68
C SER A 40 -0.16 7.64 -19.75
N ASP A 41 0.47 7.27 -20.86
CA ASP A 41 1.19 6.01 -21.03
C ASP A 41 2.62 6.08 -20.44
N ILE A 42 2.83 6.94 -19.47
CA ILE A 42 4.12 7.03 -18.78
C ILE A 42 4.27 5.80 -17.91
N ALA A 43 5.38 5.06 -18.11
CA ALA A 43 5.72 3.93 -17.27
C ALA A 43 5.95 4.40 -15.82
N ASP A 44 5.57 3.56 -14.87
CA ASP A 44 5.90 3.78 -13.46
C ASP A 44 7.42 3.82 -13.30
N ASP A 45 7.90 4.59 -12.32
CA ASP A 45 9.31 4.62 -11.97
C ASP A 45 9.80 3.21 -11.60
N GLU A 46 11.03 2.90 -11.97
CA GLU A 46 11.65 1.65 -11.55
C GLU A 46 11.74 1.59 -10.02
N PRO A 47 11.47 0.40 -9.42
CA PRO A 47 11.58 0.25 -7.98
C PRO A 47 13.00 0.57 -7.50
N ASN A 48 13.11 1.40 -6.49
CA ASN A 48 14.38 1.66 -5.83
C ASN A 48 14.73 0.52 -4.85
N GLU A 49 15.94 0.54 -4.30
CA GLU A 49 16.44 -0.49 -3.39
C GLU A 49 15.57 -0.63 -2.13
N ALA A 50 15.09 0.47 -1.57
CA ALA A 50 14.22 0.45 -0.39
C ALA A 50 12.89 -0.24 -0.69
N MET A 51 12.30 0.02 -1.84
CA MET A 51 11.07 -0.64 -2.28
C MET A 51 11.29 -2.14 -2.50
N MET A 52 12.41 -2.52 -3.11
CA MET A 52 12.76 -3.91 -3.31
C MET A 52 12.99 -4.65 -2.00
N THR A 53 13.65 -4.02 -1.04
CA THR A 53 13.88 -4.58 0.29
C THR A 53 12.56 -4.78 1.02
N GLY A 54 11.68 -3.79 1.03
CA GLY A 54 10.34 -3.91 1.60
C GLY A 54 9.56 -5.08 1.00
N HIS A 55 9.67 -5.25 -0.29
CA HIS A 55 9.02 -6.36 -1.01
C HIS A 55 9.54 -7.73 -0.60
N ARG A 56 10.85 -7.87 -0.45
CA ARG A 56 11.49 -9.12 -0.01
C ARG A 56 11.13 -9.48 1.43
N LEU A 57 10.93 -8.49 2.28
CA LEU A 57 10.61 -8.69 3.69
C LEU A 57 9.12 -8.95 3.96
N GLU A 58 8.26 -8.63 3.01
CA GLU A 58 6.80 -8.71 3.18
C GLU A 58 6.32 -10.10 3.58
N LYS A 59 6.73 -11.15 2.85
CA LYS A 59 6.31 -12.51 3.15
C LYS A 59 6.72 -12.98 4.55
N PRO A 60 7.99 -12.90 4.96
CA PRO A 60 8.37 -13.28 6.31
C PRO A 60 7.70 -12.42 7.39
N LEU A 61 7.44 -11.14 7.15
CA LEU A 61 6.73 -10.29 8.11
C LEU A 61 5.27 -10.73 8.28
N ILE A 62 4.61 -11.11 7.20
CA ILE A 62 3.24 -11.64 7.27
C ILE A 62 3.22 -12.98 8.03
N GLU A 63 4.18 -13.86 7.76
CA GLU A 63 4.31 -15.12 8.48
C GLU A 63 4.53 -14.89 9.99
N PHE A 64 5.39 -13.95 10.33
CA PHE A 64 5.62 -13.55 11.72
C PHE A 64 4.33 -13.01 12.38
N ALA A 65 3.61 -12.15 11.70
CA ALA A 65 2.34 -11.61 12.21
C ALA A 65 1.30 -12.70 12.41
N CYS A 66 1.23 -13.68 11.53
CA CYS A 66 0.31 -14.82 11.66
C CYS A 66 0.62 -15.63 12.92
N GLU A 67 1.90 -15.87 13.22
CA GLU A 67 2.32 -16.57 14.42
C GLU A 67 2.04 -15.76 15.69
N GLU A 68 2.44 -14.49 15.69
CA GLU A 68 2.34 -13.61 16.86
C GLU A 68 0.90 -13.33 17.26
N PHE A 69 0.02 -13.11 16.28
CA PHE A 69 -1.38 -12.76 16.51
C PHE A 69 -2.36 -13.93 16.29
N ASN A 70 -1.83 -15.12 16.08
CA ASN A 70 -2.63 -16.33 15.82
C ASN A 70 -3.66 -16.13 14.70
N LEU A 71 -3.21 -15.59 13.57
CA LEU A 71 -4.04 -15.35 12.40
C LEU A 71 -3.99 -16.55 11.44
N ALA A 72 -5.13 -16.86 10.84
CA ALA A 72 -5.23 -17.93 9.87
C ALA A 72 -5.99 -17.45 8.62
N GLY A 73 -5.76 -18.13 7.49
CA GLY A 73 -6.51 -17.86 6.27
C GLY A 73 -6.19 -16.56 5.57
N LEU A 74 -5.07 -15.91 5.88
CA LEU A 74 -4.63 -14.69 5.19
C LEU A 74 -4.16 -15.02 3.78
N ARG A 75 -4.58 -14.19 2.83
CA ARG A 75 -4.13 -14.23 1.44
C ARG A 75 -3.34 -12.97 1.13
N ARG A 76 -2.18 -13.13 0.51
CA ARG A 76 -1.30 -12.01 0.13
C ARG A 76 -1.81 -11.29 -1.12
N ASN A 77 -1.41 -10.03 -1.23
CA ASN A 77 -1.56 -9.21 -2.43
C ASN A 77 -3.02 -9.14 -2.92
N GLN A 78 -3.92 -8.72 -2.04
CA GLN A 78 -5.36 -8.67 -2.32
C GLN A 78 -5.80 -7.27 -2.74
N PHE A 79 -6.20 -7.14 -3.99
CA PHE A 79 -6.82 -5.92 -4.51
C PHE A 79 -8.33 -5.94 -4.23
N ARG A 80 -8.83 -4.81 -3.72
CA ARG A 80 -10.28 -4.65 -3.45
C ARG A 80 -10.74 -3.26 -3.90
N VAL A 81 -11.95 -3.21 -4.40
CA VAL A 81 -12.67 -1.98 -4.74
C VAL A 81 -13.75 -1.76 -3.68
N SER A 82 -13.91 -0.51 -3.25
CA SER A 82 -14.96 -0.16 -2.31
C SER A 82 -16.35 -0.46 -2.88
N LYS A 83 -17.22 -1.04 -2.07
CA LYS A 83 -18.61 -1.29 -2.44
C LYS A 83 -19.45 -0.02 -2.42
N ASP A 84 -19.12 0.91 -1.53
CA ASP A 84 -19.87 2.15 -1.34
C ASP A 84 -19.44 3.22 -2.34
N GLU A 85 -18.15 3.24 -2.70
CA GLU A 85 -17.59 4.18 -3.68
C GLU A 85 -16.65 3.44 -4.64
N PRO A 86 -17.17 3.01 -5.81
CA PRO A 86 -16.41 2.19 -6.76
C PRO A 86 -15.16 2.86 -7.34
N LEU A 87 -15.00 4.16 -7.18
CA LEU A 87 -13.77 4.86 -7.58
C LEU A 87 -12.59 4.55 -6.66
N LEU A 88 -12.86 4.17 -5.41
CA LEU A 88 -11.84 3.90 -4.39
C LEU A 88 -11.42 2.44 -4.40
N SER A 89 -10.12 2.23 -4.29
CA SER A 89 -9.53 0.89 -4.24
C SER A 89 -8.37 0.83 -3.25
N ALA A 90 -8.01 -0.37 -2.85
CA ALA A 90 -6.83 -0.62 -2.04
C ALA A 90 -6.22 -1.98 -2.41
N THR A 91 -4.90 -2.07 -2.32
CA THR A 91 -4.18 -3.33 -2.39
C THR A 91 -3.65 -3.64 -0.99
N PHE A 92 -4.12 -4.71 -0.40
CA PHE A 92 -3.69 -5.16 0.93
C PHE A 92 -2.49 -6.09 0.79
N ASP A 93 -1.49 -5.94 1.65
CA ASP A 93 -0.36 -6.87 1.70
C ASP A 93 -0.84 -8.28 2.08
N ALA A 94 -1.73 -8.37 3.04
CA ALA A 94 -2.49 -9.58 3.32
C ALA A 94 -3.88 -9.26 3.86
N LEU A 95 -4.84 -10.09 3.51
CA LEU A 95 -6.24 -9.92 3.88
C LEU A 95 -6.88 -11.29 4.12
N GLY A 96 -7.68 -11.40 5.14
CA GLY A 96 -8.48 -12.58 5.44
C GLY A 96 -8.93 -12.61 6.89
N ASP A 97 -9.92 -13.46 7.18
CA ASP A 97 -10.44 -13.66 8.53
C ASP A 97 -10.83 -12.35 9.27
N GLY A 98 -11.36 -11.38 8.52
CA GLY A 98 -11.73 -10.07 9.06
C GLY A 98 -10.55 -9.16 9.42
N VAL A 99 -9.32 -9.52 9.02
CA VAL A 99 -8.09 -8.80 9.36
C VAL A 99 -7.37 -8.37 8.09
N ALA A 100 -6.87 -7.14 8.09
CA ALA A 100 -5.94 -6.63 7.09
C ALA A 100 -4.55 -6.45 7.72
N VAL A 101 -3.53 -6.88 7.00
CA VAL A 101 -2.14 -6.71 7.42
C VAL A 101 -1.43 -5.82 6.40
N GLU A 102 -0.78 -4.80 6.90
CA GLU A 102 0.07 -3.89 6.13
C GLU A 102 1.49 -3.97 6.67
N CYS A 103 2.44 -4.24 5.80
CA CYS A 103 3.85 -4.36 6.16
C CYS A 103 4.58 -3.08 5.75
N LYS A 104 5.37 -2.53 6.66
CA LYS A 104 6.19 -1.35 6.39
C LYS A 104 7.65 -1.62 6.70
N TYR A 105 8.49 -1.35 5.72
CA TYR A 105 9.92 -1.21 5.92
C TYR A 105 10.26 0.26 6.12
N VAL A 106 10.82 0.57 7.27
CA VAL A 106 11.11 1.94 7.67
C VAL A 106 12.60 2.09 7.97
N SER A 107 13.27 3.02 7.30
CA SER A 107 14.66 3.36 7.61
C SER A 107 14.76 4.09 8.95
N ALA A 108 15.97 4.16 9.51
CA ALA A 108 16.21 4.90 10.75
C ALA A 108 15.77 6.38 10.63
N ALA A 109 16.01 7.02 9.48
CA ALA A 109 15.56 8.38 9.22
C ALA A 109 14.03 8.47 9.13
N GLY A 110 13.38 7.49 8.47
CA GLY A 110 11.93 7.42 8.35
C GLY A 110 11.22 7.17 9.67
N ALA A 111 11.85 6.42 10.58
CA ALA A 111 11.28 6.09 11.89
C ALA A 111 10.96 7.34 12.74
N GLN A 112 11.66 8.44 12.52
CA GLN A 112 11.43 9.71 13.22
C GLN A 112 10.04 10.30 12.93
N HIS A 113 9.41 9.90 11.84
CA HIS A 113 8.08 10.37 11.43
C HIS A 113 6.93 9.49 11.95
N TRP A 114 7.26 8.40 12.65
CA TRP A 114 6.29 7.45 13.19
C TRP A 114 5.90 7.89 14.58
N GLY A 115 5.53 8.65 15.11
CA GLY A 115 5.08 9.02 16.45
C GLY A 115 5.47 8.06 17.58
N GLU A 116 5.06 8.34 18.76
CA GLU A 116 5.33 7.53 19.94
C GLU A 116 4.68 6.14 19.84
N PRO A 117 5.30 5.09 20.41
CA PRO A 117 4.82 3.71 20.30
C PRO A 117 3.39 3.46 20.82
N ASP A 118 2.94 4.25 21.78
CA ASP A 118 1.62 4.17 22.38
C ASP A 118 0.59 5.09 21.70
N ARG A 119 1.00 5.80 20.69
CA ARG A 119 0.07 6.60 19.89
C ARG A 119 -0.89 5.68 19.20
N LYS A 120 -2.08 5.59 19.76
CA LYS A 120 -3.18 4.89 19.10
C LYS A 120 -3.37 5.51 17.72
N SER A 121 -3.10 4.73 16.70
CA SER A 121 -3.49 5.11 15.35
C SER A 121 -5.00 5.28 15.33
N VAL A 122 -5.39 6.46 15.09
CA VAL A 122 -6.80 6.81 14.96
C VAL A 122 -7.28 6.32 13.61
#